data_5a25a61f45549e675e8a6882a480c369
#
_entry.id   5a25a61f45549e675e8a6882a480c369
#
_cell.length_a   1.000
_cell.length_b   1.000
_cell.length_c   1.000
_cell.angle_alpha   90.00
_cell.angle_beta   90.00
_cell.angle_gamma   90.00
#
_symmetry.space_group_name_H-M   'P 1'
#
loop_
_entity.id
_entity.type
_entity.pdbx_description
1 polymer ?
#
loop_
_entity_poly.entity_id
_entity_poly.type
_entity_poly.pdbx_seq_one_letter_code
_entity_poly.pdbx_strand_id
1 'polypeptide(L)'
;MTPLEEAAEAAAKLLLFREICAHPLALGWQELIQQLMAGDPLPCWAAYGRWFELLAQQNLSWREWLIQEIRWADNPFARAALRGGEIPTPLLQAARHDLRCLQILAESQELIEEQMQALGLGIPWPDGDSDCAGWDPRSFADWGLSLEALIAHYRQRGVGICARYWAFRWGPAGLEGIPAPDLPDWDEIYGYERQKQQLAANTEALLRGDLALHVLLYGARGTGKSSLVKALLRRYGPQGLRLLELRRTDLMQLSEILAELRKQGLPFVLFVDDLSFEADETEFKQLKVLLEGDLVAPPPNVRLYATSNRRHLVREFFADRPNPQDQEVHAWDTVQEKLSLQDRFGLTLTFPPFTQDDYLATVEHLAQRLGFAQSLAALRRRALIWAQQQNGFSGRTARQFLDAVRAGLAKGNE
;
A
#
# COMPACT_ATOMS: atom_id res chain seq x y z
N MET A 1 -9.01 -21.55 -40.06
CA MET A 1 -9.00 -20.44 -39.12
C MET A 1 -7.61 -19.83 -39.16
N THR A 2 -7.49 -18.56 -39.42
CA THR A 2 -6.20 -17.86 -39.37
C THR A 2 -5.79 -17.64 -37.93
N PRO A 3 -4.49 -17.43 -37.62
CA PRO A 3 -4.07 -17.14 -36.23
C PRO A 3 -4.73 -15.87 -35.64
N LEU A 4 -5.06 -14.87 -36.46
CA LEU A 4 -5.80 -13.69 -36.02
C LEU A 4 -7.27 -13.99 -35.69
N GLU A 5 -7.93 -14.86 -36.46
CA GLU A 5 -9.30 -15.35 -36.15
C GLU A 5 -9.27 -16.14 -34.82
N GLU A 6 -8.25 -16.95 -34.57
CA GLU A 6 -8.11 -17.71 -33.35
C GLU A 6 -7.94 -16.77 -32.13
N ALA A 7 -7.16 -15.70 -32.25
CA ALA A 7 -7.00 -14.71 -31.19
C ALA A 7 -8.33 -13.96 -30.91
N ALA A 8 -9.08 -13.56 -31.93
CA ALA A 8 -10.38 -12.93 -31.76
C ALA A 8 -11.39 -13.87 -31.10
N GLU A 9 -11.40 -15.15 -31.49
CA GLU A 9 -12.27 -16.20 -30.91
C GLU A 9 -11.89 -16.46 -29.44
N ALA A 10 -10.60 -16.52 -29.12
CA ALA A 10 -10.10 -16.70 -27.75
C ALA A 10 -10.57 -15.56 -26.84
N ALA A 11 -10.51 -14.31 -27.29
CA ALA A 11 -11.03 -13.17 -26.53
C ALA A 11 -12.53 -13.29 -26.22
N ALA A 12 -13.33 -13.75 -27.22
CA ALA A 12 -14.77 -13.93 -27.07
C ALA A 12 -15.13 -15.10 -26.13
N LYS A 13 -14.26 -16.08 -25.96
CA LYS A 13 -14.43 -17.27 -25.10
C LYS A 13 -14.10 -17.06 -23.63
N LEU A 14 -13.55 -15.89 -23.22
CA LEU A 14 -13.22 -15.63 -21.82
C LEU A 14 -14.47 -15.68 -20.94
N LEU A 15 -14.37 -16.36 -19.82
CA LEU A 15 -15.45 -16.60 -18.85
C LEU A 15 -15.31 -15.73 -17.60
N LEU A 16 -14.14 -15.73 -16.98
CA LEU A 16 -13.84 -15.07 -15.70
C LEU A 16 -13.05 -13.78 -15.89
N PHE A 17 -12.13 -13.73 -16.86
CA PHE A 17 -11.26 -12.59 -17.12
C PHE A 17 -11.81 -11.63 -18.18
N ARG A 18 -13.12 -11.63 -18.40
CA ARG A 18 -13.79 -10.81 -19.42
C ARG A 18 -13.59 -9.31 -19.27
N GLU A 19 -13.41 -8.83 -18.04
CA GLU A 19 -13.17 -7.40 -17.76
C GLU A 19 -11.90 -6.89 -18.43
N ILE A 20 -10.91 -7.74 -18.68
CA ILE A 20 -9.68 -7.38 -19.42
C ILE A 20 -10.05 -6.88 -20.83
N CYS A 21 -11.01 -7.53 -21.50
CA CYS A 21 -11.43 -7.15 -22.84
C CYS A 21 -12.24 -5.83 -22.90
N ALA A 22 -12.72 -5.32 -21.76
CA ALA A 22 -13.42 -4.04 -21.68
C ALA A 22 -12.45 -2.84 -21.49
N HIS A 23 -11.18 -3.09 -21.23
CA HIS A 23 -10.18 -2.05 -21.07
C HIS A 23 -9.88 -1.36 -22.42
N PRO A 24 -9.68 -0.02 -22.47
CA PRO A 24 -9.42 0.72 -23.71
C PRO A 24 -8.30 0.12 -24.58
N LEU A 25 -7.21 -0.37 -23.96
CA LEU A 25 -6.10 -1.00 -24.67
C LEU A 25 -6.51 -2.31 -25.35
N ALA A 26 -7.32 -3.15 -24.68
CA ALA A 26 -7.84 -4.38 -25.28
C ALA A 26 -8.89 -4.11 -26.37
N LEU A 27 -9.70 -3.06 -26.21
CA LEU A 27 -10.61 -2.60 -27.28
C LEU A 27 -9.83 -2.12 -28.52
N GLY A 28 -8.73 -1.38 -28.32
CA GLY A 28 -7.82 -0.98 -29.41
C GLY A 28 -7.17 -2.18 -30.10
N TRP A 29 -6.78 -3.20 -29.34
CA TRP A 29 -6.30 -4.47 -29.87
C TRP A 29 -7.39 -5.18 -30.70
N GLN A 30 -8.62 -5.27 -30.21
CA GLN A 30 -9.75 -5.90 -30.95
C GLN A 30 -10.02 -5.16 -32.27
N GLU A 31 -10.04 -3.83 -32.25
CA GLU A 31 -10.20 -3.02 -33.46
C GLU A 31 -9.08 -3.33 -34.47
N LEU A 32 -7.81 -3.35 -34.02
CA LEU A 32 -6.68 -3.65 -34.87
C LEU A 32 -6.78 -5.05 -35.50
N ILE A 33 -7.11 -6.09 -34.72
CA ILE A 33 -7.32 -7.45 -35.24
C ILE A 33 -8.40 -7.47 -36.32
N GLN A 34 -9.52 -6.77 -36.13
CA GLN A 34 -10.60 -6.70 -37.12
C GLN A 34 -10.15 -6.04 -38.43
N GLN A 35 -9.36 -4.95 -38.34
CA GLN A 35 -8.84 -4.28 -39.53
C GLN A 35 -7.80 -5.14 -40.29
N LEU A 36 -6.91 -5.83 -39.54
CA LEU A 36 -5.95 -6.76 -40.15
C LEU A 36 -6.64 -7.92 -40.88
N MET A 37 -7.73 -8.43 -40.31
CA MET A 37 -8.54 -9.46 -40.97
C MET A 37 -9.27 -8.93 -42.24
N ALA A 38 -9.64 -7.64 -42.27
CA ALA A 38 -10.23 -7.01 -43.41
C ALA A 38 -9.22 -6.72 -44.56
N GLY A 39 -7.94 -6.57 -44.22
CA GLY A 39 -6.82 -6.47 -45.17
C GLY A 39 -6.62 -5.12 -45.86
N ASP A 40 -7.34 -4.05 -45.47
CA ASP A 40 -7.12 -2.71 -46.00
C ASP A 40 -5.99 -1.99 -45.19
N PRO A 41 -4.87 -1.57 -45.86
CA PRO A 41 -3.73 -0.97 -45.17
C PRO A 41 -4.04 0.33 -44.43
N LEU A 42 -4.89 1.22 -44.94
CA LEU A 42 -5.15 2.53 -44.32
C LEU A 42 -5.85 2.40 -42.94
N PRO A 43 -6.95 1.64 -42.78
CA PRO A 43 -7.53 1.39 -41.49
C PRO A 43 -6.59 0.63 -40.53
N CYS A 44 -5.77 -0.32 -41.02
CA CYS A 44 -4.79 -1.03 -40.23
C CYS A 44 -3.76 -0.06 -39.61
N TRP A 45 -3.18 0.85 -40.40
CA TRP A 45 -2.24 1.83 -39.87
C TRP A 45 -2.87 2.74 -38.82
N ALA A 46 -4.10 3.20 -39.05
CA ALA A 46 -4.80 4.05 -38.08
C ALA A 46 -5.10 3.32 -36.77
N ALA A 47 -5.56 2.06 -36.82
CA ALA A 47 -5.84 1.24 -35.66
C ALA A 47 -4.55 0.89 -34.90
N TYR A 48 -3.49 0.53 -35.61
CA TYR A 48 -2.17 0.27 -35.01
C TYR A 48 -1.61 1.49 -34.30
N GLY A 49 -1.70 2.68 -34.91
CA GLY A 49 -1.24 3.91 -34.26
C GLY A 49 -1.94 4.20 -32.95
N ARG A 50 -3.26 4.03 -32.89
CA ARG A 50 -4.05 4.19 -31.64
C ARG A 50 -3.66 3.16 -30.57
N TRP A 51 -3.55 1.90 -30.96
CA TRP A 51 -3.15 0.84 -30.04
C TRP A 51 -1.72 1.02 -29.51
N PHE A 52 -0.78 1.39 -30.41
CA PHE A 52 0.60 1.69 -30.05
C PHE A 52 0.70 2.86 -29.05
N GLU A 53 -0.09 3.93 -29.26
CA GLU A 53 -0.15 5.07 -28.33
C GLU A 53 -0.61 4.63 -26.94
N LEU A 54 -1.61 3.76 -26.84
CA LEU A 54 -2.10 3.22 -25.57
C LEU A 54 -1.06 2.35 -24.88
N LEU A 55 -0.29 1.53 -25.61
CA LEU A 55 0.84 0.77 -25.06
C LEU A 55 1.94 1.70 -24.55
N ALA A 56 2.28 2.71 -25.33
CA ALA A 56 3.30 3.69 -24.95
C ALA A 56 2.95 4.45 -23.67
N GLN A 57 1.68 4.78 -23.46
CA GLN A 57 1.20 5.39 -22.20
C GLN A 57 1.39 4.49 -20.99
N GLN A 58 1.31 3.16 -21.16
CA GLN A 58 1.54 2.19 -20.10
C GLN A 58 3.04 1.86 -19.92
N ASN A 59 3.88 2.13 -20.93
CA ASN A 59 5.28 1.71 -21.00
C ASN A 59 5.47 0.18 -20.82
N LEU A 60 4.55 -0.59 -21.39
CA LEU A 60 4.51 -2.06 -21.33
C LEU A 60 4.24 -2.62 -22.73
N SER A 61 4.76 -3.83 -23.03
CA SER A 61 4.29 -4.61 -24.16
C SER A 61 2.86 -5.11 -23.95
N TRP A 62 2.20 -5.55 -25.03
CA TRP A 62 0.86 -6.14 -24.94
C TRP A 62 0.84 -7.36 -24.03
N ARG A 63 1.83 -8.23 -24.14
CA ARG A 63 1.99 -9.42 -23.29
C ARG A 63 2.15 -9.05 -21.81
N GLU A 64 3.03 -8.09 -21.52
CA GLU A 64 3.27 -7.65 -20.14
C GLU A 64 2.04 -7.02 -19.52
N TRP A 65 1.32 -6.19 -20.30
CA TRP A 65 0.07 -5.60 -19.86
C TRP A 65 -0.99 -6.66 -19.52
N LEU A 66 -1.17 -7.70 -20.38
CA LEU A 66 -2.09 -8.80 -20.10
C LEU A 66 -1.73 -9.55 -18.82
N ILE A 67 -0.45 -9.88 -18.63
CA ILE A 67 0.05 -10.54 -17.41
C ILE A 67 -0.26 -9.67 -16.19
N GLN A 68 -0.07 -8.37 -16.29
CA GLN A 68 -0.36 -7.43 -15.21
C GLN A 68 -1.86 -7.38 -14.88
N GLU A 69 -2.73 -7.32 -15.87
CA GLU A 69 -4.18 -7.33 -15.67
C GLU A 69 -4.68 -8.65 -15.07
N ILE A 70 -4.09 -9.79 -15.45
CA ILE A 70 -4.38 -11.09 -14.83
C ILE A 70 -4.00 -11.06 -13.35
N ARG A 71 -2.83 -10.53 -12.99
CA ARG A 71 -2.37 -10.41 -11.59
C ARG A 71 -3.29 -9.54 -10.73
N TRP A 72 -3.93 -8.55 -11.32
CA TRP A 72 -4.81 -7.60 -10.64
C TRP A 72 -6.30 -7.96 -10.74
N ALA A 73 -6.62 -9.04 -11.43
CA ALA A 73 -8.02 -9.39 -11.67
C ALA A 73 -8.81 -9.51 -10.37
N ASP A 74 -10.04 -9.00 -10.40
CA ASP A 74 -11.02 -9.11 -9.32
C ASP A 74 -12.26 -9.86 -9.82
N ASN A 75 -12.16 -11.17 -9.92
CA ASN A 75 -13.22 -12.05 -10.40
C ASN A 75 -13.55 -13.14 -9.37
N PRO A 76 -14.62 -13.93 -9.56
CA PRO A 76 -15.02 -14.96 -8.60
C PRO A 76 -13.94 -15.99 -8.28
N PHE A 77 -13.08 -16.35 -9.24
CA PHE A 77 -11.96 -17.27 -9.03
C PHE A 77 -10.87 -16.63 -8.17
N ALA A 78 -10.44 -15.40 -8.51
CA ALA A 78 -9.42 -14.65 -7.77
C ALA A 78 -9.86 -14.42 -6.32
N ARG A 79 -11.11 -14.06 -6.10
CA ARG A 79 -11.69 -13.90 -4.74
C ARG A 79 -11.78 -15.24 -3.98
N ALA A 80 -12.08 -16.35 -4.65
CA ALA A 80 -12.09 -17.68 -4.03
C ALA A 80 -10.66 -18.10 -3.65
N ALA A 81 -9.67 -17.85 -4.50
CA ALA A 81 -8.26 -18.10 -4.23
C ALA A 81 -7.76 -17.31 -3.02
N LEU A 82 -8.10 -16.01 -2.94
CA LEU A 82 -7.72 -15.12 -1.83
C LEU A 82 -8.29 -15.58 -0.49
N ARG A 83 -9.55 -16.02 -0.43
CA ARG A 83 -10.20 -16.48 0.81
C ARG A 83 -9.55 -17.73 1.40
N GLY A 84 -8.79 -18.48 0.59
CA GLY A 84 -8.27 -19.78 1.00
C GLY A 84 -9.37 -20.87 1.01
N GLY A 85 -8.96 -22.10 1.36
CA GLY A 85 -9.87 -23.25 1.30
C GLY A 85 -9.99 -23.86 -0.09
N GLU A 86 -11.00 -24.71 -0.27
CA GLU A 86 -11.25 -25.43 -1.52
C GLU A 86 -11.94 -24.50 -2.54
N ILE A 87 -11.33 -24.38 -3.72
CA ILE A 87 -11.90 -23.61 -4.83
C ILE A 87 -12.81 -24.55 -5.64
N PRO A 88 -14.07 -24.16 -5.93
CA PRO A 88 -14.98 -24.98 -6.73
C PRO A 88 -14.38 -25.41 -8.06
N THR A 89 -14.48 -26.68 -8.40
CA THR A 89 -13.93 -27.27 -9.64
C THR A 89 -14.33 -26.49 -10.91
N PRO A 90 -15.57 -26.01 -11.08
CA PRO A 90 -15.93 -25.19 -12.25
C PRO A 90 -15.12 -23.90 -12.38
N LEU A 91 -14.78 -23.24 -11.25
CA LEU A 91 -13.94 -22.03 -11.27
C LEU A 91 -12.49 -22.35 -11.65
N LEU A 92 -11.95 -23.47 -11.18
CA LEU A 92 -10.61 -23.93 -11.59
C LEU A 92 -10.54 -24.26 -13.08
N GLN A 93 -11.58 -24.94 -13.62
CA GLN A 93 -11.67 -25.28 -15.03
C GLN A 93 -11.81 -24.02 -15.90
N ALA A 94 -12.68 -23.08 -15.51
CA ALA A 94 -12.86 -21.83 -16.21
C ALA A 94 -11.60 -20.96 -16.19
N ALA A 95 -10.92 -20.86 -15.06
CA ALA A 95 -9.66 -20.11 -14.96
C ALA A 95 -8.56 -20.72 -15.84
N ARG A 96 -8.44 -22.05 -15.84
CA ARG A 96 -7.47 -22.76 -16.71
C ARG A 96 -7.79 -22.55 -18.20
N HIS A 97 -9.06 -22.59 -18.57
CA HIS A 97 -9.51 -22.27 -19.91
C HIS A 97 -9.14 -20.84 -20.31
N ASP A 98 -9.46 -19.88 -19.46
CA ASP A 98 -9.19 -18.47 -19.73
C ASP A 98 -7.69 -18.15 -19.82
N LEU A 99 -6.85 -18.78 -18.97
CA LEU A 99 -5.40 -18.62 -19.07
C LEU A 99 -4.84 -19.06 -20.42
N ARG A 100 -5.38 -20.13 -21.02
CA ARG A 100 -5.03 -20.56 -22.38
C ARG A 100 -5.51 -19.58 -23.44
N CYS A 101 -6.73 -19.06 -23.29
CA CYS A 101 -7.22 -18.00 -24.18
C CYS A 101 -6.34 -16.74 -24.09
N LEU A 102 -5.98 -16.32 -22.88
CA LEU A 102 -5.11 -15.16 -22.66
C LEU A 102 -3.69 -15.37 -23.16
N GLN A 103 -3.19 -16.59 -23.17
CA GLN A 103 -1.92 -16.95 -23.83
C GLN A 103 -1.99 -16.68 -25.33
N ILE A 104 -3.05 -17.13 -26.00
CA ILE A 104 -3.27 -16.89 -27.44
C ILE A 104 -3.33 -15.39 -27.72
N LEU A 105 -4.01 -14.60 -26.86
CA LEU A 105 -4.02 -13.14 -26.98
C LEU A 105 -2.62 -12.54 -26.82
N ALA A 106 -1.84 -13.03 -25.89
CA ALA A 106 -0.46 -12.55 -25.67
C ALA A 106 0.47 -12.86 -26.84
N GLU A 107 0.33 -14.06 -27.42
CA GLU A 107 1.11 -14.51 -28.60
C GLU A 107 0.70 -13.78 -29.88
N SER A 108 -0.50 -13.19 -29.94
CA SER A 108 -0.94 -12.39 -31.09
C SER A 108 -0.11 -11.12 -31.32
N GLN A 109 0.67 -10.65 -30.33
CA GLN A 109 1.57 -9.51 -30.50
C GLN A 109 2.55 -9.74 -31.65
N GLU A 110 3.21 -10.87 -31.70
CA GLU A 110 4.18 -11.21 -32.72
C GLU A 110 3.52 -11.26 -34.12
N LEU A 111 2.29 -11.82 -34.19
CA LEU A 111 1.52 -11.87 -35.43
C LEU A 111 1.14 -10.47 -35.93
N ILE A 112 0.74 -9.58 -35.03
CA ILE A 112 0.43 -8.18 -35.36
C ILE A 112 1.68 -7.49 -35.91
N GLU A 113 2.83 -7.64 -35.24
CA GLU A 113 4.08 -7.02 -35.64
C GLU A 113 4.52 -7.49 -37.03
N GLU A 114 4.45 -8.80 -37.31
CA GLU A 114 4.75 -9.37 -38.65
C GLU A 114 3.82 -8.82 -39.72
N GLN A 115 2.51 -8.76 -39.48
CA GLN A 115 1.53 -8.23 -40.45
C GLN A 115 1.74 -6.75 -40.70
N MET A 116 2.00 -5.96 -39.66
CA MET A 116 2.27 -4.53 -39.80
C MET A 116 3.58 -4.25 -40.51
N GLN A 117 4.63 -5.06 -40.31
CA GLN A 117 5.87 -4.98 -41.10
C GLN A 117 5.62 -5.26 -42.59
N ALA A 118 4.81 -6.25 -42.90
CA ALA A 118 4.43 -6.55 -44.27
C ALA A 118 3.67 -5.36 -44.96
N LEU A 119 2.93 -4.59 -44.14
CA LEU A 119 2.25 -3.36 -44.58
C LEU A 119 3.15 -2.11 -44.55
N GLY A 120 4.45 -2.25 -44.23
CA GLY A 120 5.45 -1.16 -44.22
C GLY A 120 5.43 -0.26 -42.99
N LEU A 121 4.78 -0.64 -41.88
CA LEU A 121 4.68 0.13 -40.64
C LEU A 121 4.78 -0.77 -39.39
N GLY A 122 5.69 -1.69 -39.28
CA GLY A 122 5.89 -2.48 -38.08
C GLY A 122 6.97 -1.86 -37.19
N ILE A 123 6.60 -1.30 -36.04
CA ILE A 123 7.52 -0.88 -34.98
C ILE A 123 7.29 -1.85 -33.80
N PRO A 124 8.20 -2.80 -33.58
CA PRO A 124 8.06 -3.74 -32.50
C PRO A 124 8.15 -3.02 -31.14
N TRP A 125 7.28 -3.39 -30.22
CA TRP A 125 7.39 -2.96 -28.83
C TRP A 125 8.24 -4.00 -28.10
N PRO A 126 9.44 -3.64 -27.63
CA PRO A 126 10.30 -4.59 -26.94
C PRO A 126 9.65 -5.06 -25.66
N ASP A 127 9.68 -6.38 -25.42
CA ASP A 127 9.37 -6.91 -24.09
C ASP A 127 10.39 -6.32 -23.13
N GLY A 128 9.91 -5.54 -22.16
CA GLY A 128 10.75 -4.99 -21.12
C GLY A 128 11.15 -6.08 -20.13
N ASP A 129 12.29 -5.93 -19.49
CA ASP A 129 12.59 -6.60 -18.23
C ASP A 129 11.74 -5.96 -17.13
N SER A 130 10.41 -6.05 -17.24
CA SER A 130 9.56 -5.65 -16.13
C SER A 130 9.91 -6.57 -14.97
N ASP A 131 10.47 -5.98 -13.90
CA ASP A 131 10.78 -6.67 -12.64
C ASP A 131 9.44 -7.11 -12.01
N CYS A 132 8.89 -8.15 -12.62
CA CYS A 132 7.58 -8.68 -12.33
C CYS A 132 7.67 -9.59 -11.11
N ALA A 133 7.89 -9.00 -9.94
CA ALA A 133 7.80 -9.75 -8.69
C ALA A 133 6.41 -10.38 -8.55
N GLY A 134 6.33 -11.71 -8.68
CA GLY A 134 5.11 -12.47 -8.52
C GLY A 134 4.90 -13.52 -9.61
N TRP A 135 3.64 -13.85 -9.88
CA TRP A 135 3.27 -14.83 -10.90
C TRP A 135 3.69 -14.37 -12.30
N ASP A 136 4.42 -15.23 -13.00
CA ASP A 136 4.82 -15.03 -14.39
C ASP A 136 4.54 -16.30 -15.19
N PRO A 137 3.56 -16.28 -16.10
CA PRO A 137 3.20 -17.45 -16.89
C PRO A 137 4.19 -17.76 -18.01
N ARG A 138 5.11 -16.84 -18.36
CA ARG A 138 6.09 -17.03 -19.45
C ARG A 138 7.03 -18.23 -19.23
N SER A 139 7.18 -18.64 -17.98
CA SER A 139 7.96 -19.84 -17.61
C SER A 139 7.23 -21.16 -17.91
N PHE A 140 5.96 -21.13 -18.37
CA PHE A 140 5.15 -22.30 -18.66
C PHE A 140 4.82 -22.35 -20.15
N ALA A 141 4.96 -23.53 -20.76
CA ALA A 141 4.57 -23.75 -22.16
C ALA A 141 3.05 -23.59 -22.38
N ASP A 142 2.24 -23.91 -21.38
CA ASP A 142 0.79 -23.72 -21.34
C ASP A 142 0.45 -22.90 -20.09
N TRP A 143 -0.07 -21.70 -20.25
CA TRP A 143 -0.44 -20.82 -19.12
C TRP A 143 -1.47 -21.48 -18.19
N GLY A 144 -2.31 -22.38 -18.70
CA GLY A 144 -3.23 -23.16 -17.89
C GLY A 144 -2.55 -24.06 -16.85
N LEU A 145 -1.26 -24.37 -17.01
CA LEU A 145 -0.46 -25.10 -16.04
C LEU A 145 0.08 -24.23 -14.90
N SER A 146 0.07 -22.91 -15.07
CA SER A 146 0.50 -21.93 -14.04
C SER A 146 -0.56 -21.62 -12.97
N LEU A 147 -1.73 -22.28 -13.01
CA LEU A 147 -2.89 -21.98 -12.19
C LEU A 147 -2.59 -21.98 -10.68
N GLU A 148 -1.84 -22.98 -10.20
CA GLU A 148 -1.46 -23.06 -8.77
C GLU A 148 -0.58 -21.90 -8.34
N ALA A 149 0.36 -21.48 -9.21
CA ALA A 149 1.20 -20.33 -8.96
C ALA A 149 0.38 -19.03 -8.95
N LEU A 150 -0.66 -18.92 -9.79
CA LEU A 150 -1.58 -17.78 -9.79
C LEU A 150 -2.44 -17.74 -8.52
N ILE A 151 -2.91 -18.88 -8.03
CA ILE A 151 -3.61 -18.99 -6.74
C ILE A 151 -2.72 -18.49 -5.60
N ALA A 152 -1.45 -18.94 -5.56
CA ALA A 152 -0.48 -18.49 -4.57
C ALA A 152 -0.23 -16.96 -4.65
N HIS A 153 -0.16 -16.42 -5.87
CA HIS A 153 -0.04 -14.98 -6.11
C HIS A 153 -1.22 -14.20 -5.51
N TYR A 154 -2.47 -14.60 -5.78
CA TYR A 154 -3.65 -13.92 -5.23
C TYR A 154 -3.71 -13.99 -3.70
N ARG A 155 -3.32 -15.12 -3.11
CA ARG A 155 -3.22 -15.27 -1.64
C ARG A 155 -2.22 -14.31 -1.02
N GLN A 156 -1.11 -14.08 -1.67
CA GLN A 156 -0.04 -13.24 -1.16
C GLN A 156 -0.25 -11.75 -1.50
N ARG A 157 -0.69 -11.44 -2.71
CA ARG A 157 -0.72 -10.06 -3.23
C ARG A 157 -2.10 -9.42 -3.20
N GLY A 158 -3.16 -10.23 -3.05
CA GLY A 158 -4.55 -9.77 -3.12
C GLY A 158 -5.10 -9.73 -4.53
N VAL A 159 -6.26 -9.10 -4.66
CA VAL A 159 -7.02 -8.97 -5.92
C VAL A 159 -7.49 -7.54 -6.11
N GLY A 160 -7.80 -7.15 -7.33
CA GLY A 160 -8.34 -5.83 -7.65
C GLY A 160 -7.46 -4.67 -7.18
N ILE A 161 -8.07 -3.70 -6.52
CA ILE A 161 -7.39 -2.51 -6.01
C ILE A 161 -6.29 -2.84 -4.98
N CYS A 162 -6.48 -3.92 -4.20
CA CYS A 162 -5.49 -4.35 -3.20
C CYS A 162 -4.28 -5.05 -3.83
N ALA A 163 -4.38 -5.58 -5.05
CA ALA A 163 -3.23 -6.07 -5.81
C ALA A 163 -2.41 -4.93 -6.41
N ARG A 164 -3.08 -3.84 -6.83
CA ARG A 164 -2.45 -2.67 -7.46
C ARG A 164 -1.73 -1.76 -6.47
N TYR A 165 -2.29 -1.57 -5.26
CA TYR A 165 -1.80 -0.60 -4.29
C TYR A 165 -1.52 -1.25 -2.94
N TRP A 166 -0.58 -0.69 -2.20
CA TRP A 166 -0.28 -1.08 -0.83
C TRP A 166 -0.79 -0.07 0.19
N ALA A 167 -0.86 1.21 -0.21
CA ALA A 167 -1.36 2.31 0.61
C ALA A 167 -2.72 2.79 0.12
N PHE A 168 -3.59 3.13 1.05
CA PHE A 168 -4.97 3.54 0.79
C PHE A 168 -5.38 4.72 1.65
N ARG A 169 -6.40 5.43 1.19
CA ARG A 169 -7.21 6.36 1.97
C ARG A 169 -8.69 5.99 1.81
N TRP A 170 -9.51 6.50 2.72
CA TRP A 170 -10.95 6.36 2.58
C TRP A 170 -11.52 7.55 1.83
N GLY A 171 -12.22 7.31 0.76
CA GLY A 171 -12.86 8.31 -0.09
C GLY A 171 -14.37 8.12 -0.19
N PRO A 172 -15.08 9.00 -0.92
CA PRO A 172 -16.53 8.93 -1.08
C PRO A 172 -17.02 7.63 -1.73
N ALA A 173 -16.20 7.01 -2.58
CA ALA A 173 -16.50 5.76 -3.24
C ALA A 173 -15.99 4.50 -2.49
N GLY A 174 -15.42 4.67 -1.29
CA GLY A 174 -14.81 3.60 -0.50
C GLY A 174 -13.29 3.65 -0.51
N LEU A 175 -12.64 2.48 -0.65
CA LEU A 175 -11.20 2.32 -0.62
C LEU A 175 -10.54 2.92 -1.87
N GLU A 176 -9.70 3.93 -1.71
CA GLU A 176 -8.93 4.57 -2.78
C GLU A 176 -7.43 4.27 -2.65
N GLY A 177 -6.81 3.74 -3.71
CA GLY A 177 -5.37 3.45 -3.73
C GLY A 177 -4.52 4.71 -3.87
N ILE A 178 -3.35 4.72 -3.23
CA ILE A 178 -2.35 5.79 -3.33
C ILE A 178 -1.23 5.28 -4.24
N PRO A 179 -1.05 5.83 -5.46
CA PRO A 179 -0.09 5.30 -6.44
C PRO A 179 1.37 5.46 -6.03
N ALA A 180 1.72 6.57 -5.36
CA ALA A 180 3.08 6.90 -4.96
C ALA A 180 3.11 7.33 -3.49
N PRO A 181 2.96 6.40 -2.54
CA PRO A 181 3.01 6.73 -1.13
C PRO A 181 4.44 7.10 -0.71
N ASP A 182 4.57 8.11 0.16
CA ASP A 182 5.84 8.45 0.80
C ASP A 182 6.17 7.41 1.88
N LEU A 183 7.03 6.46 1.52
CA LEU A 183 7.42 5.34 2.38
C LEU A 183 8.91 5.46 2.72
N PRO A 184 9.25 5.94 3.92
CA PRO A 184 10.63 5.99 4.38
C PRO A 184 11.22 4.57 4.48
N ASP A 185 12.53 4.48 4.33
CA ASP A 185 13.22 3.22 4.57
C ASP A 185 13.27 2.94 6.08
N TRP A 186 13.05 1.67 6.44
CA TRP A 186 13.12 1.22 7.84
C TRP A 186 14.45 1.56 8.51
N ASP A 187 15.54 1.44 7.75
CA ASP A 187 16.88 1.68 8.25
C ASP A 187 17.28 3.19 8.27
N GLU A 188 16.47 4.07 7.67
CA GLU A 188 16.65 5.53 7.82
C GLU A 188 16.20 6.03 9.21
N ILE A 189 15.38 5.25 9.90
CA ILE A 189 14.89 5.61 11.24
C ILE A 189 15.91 5.10 12.27
N TYR A 190 16.75 6.00 12.74
CA TYR A 190 17.79 5.67 13.72
C TYR A 190 17.22 5.57 15.13
N GLY A 191 17.77 4.61 15.92
CA GLY A 191 17.39 4.41 17.31
C GLY A 191 16.07 3.66 17.49
N TYR A 192 15.63 3.60 18.75
CA TYR A 192 14.38 2.93 19.15
C TYR A 192 14.29 1.44 18.77
N GLU A 193 15.41 0.72 18.84
CA GLU A 193 15.50 -0.67 18.34
C GLU A 193 14.50 -1.61 19.03
N ARG A 194 14.24 -1.42 20.33
CA ARG A 194 13.24 -2.21 21.05
C ARG A 194 11.84 -1.95 20.51
N GLN A 195 11.46 -0.69 20.28
CA GLN A 195 10.16 -0.31 19.74
C GLN A 195 9.99 -0.83 18.31
N LYS A 196 11.04 -0.71 17.50
CA LYS A 196 11.08 -1.25 16.14
C LYS A 196 10.86 -2.76 16.13
N GLN A 197 11.57 -3.51 16.97
CA GLN A 197 11.43 -4.96 17.07
C GLN A 197 10.03 -5.37 17.51
N GLN A 198 9.47 -4.70 18.52
CA GLN A 198 8.11 -5.00 19.01
C GLN A 198 7.05 -4.69 17.95
N LEU A 199 7.18 -3.56 17.25
CA LEU A 199 6.25 -3.18 16.18
C LEU A 199 6.33 -4.15 15.00
N ALA A 200 7.56 -4.53 14.59
CA ALA A 200 7.79 -5.51 13.54
C ALA A 200 7.20 -6.88 13.89
N ALA A 201 7.48 -7.39 15.09
CA ALA A 201 6.97 -8.69 15.56
C ALA A 201 5.43 -8.72 15.59
N ASN A 202 4.78 -7.64 16.05
CA ASN A 202 3.32 -7.54 16.03
C ASN A 202 2.75 -7.50 14.61
N THR A 203 3.43 -6.83 13.67
CA THR A 203 3.02 -6.78 12.26
C THR A 203 3.23 -8.14 11.58
N GLU A 204 4.31 -8.84 11.89
CA GLU A 204 4.57 -10.19 11.41
C GLU A 204 3.54 -11.20 11.92
N ALA A 205 3.07 -11.06 13.17
CA ALA A 205 1.96 -11.84 13.69
C ALA A 205 0.67 -11.60 12.87
N LEU A 206 0.36 -10.34 12.56
CA LEU A 206 -0.78 -10.01 11.70
C LEU A 206 -0.67 -10.65 10.31
N LEU A 207 0.53 -10.62 9.71
CA LEU A 207 0.80 -11.22 8.39
C LEU A 207 0.60 -12.74 8.39
N ARG A 208 0.96 -13.42 9.48
CA ARG A 208 0.74 -14.87 9.62
C ARG A 208 -0.71 -15.25 9.94
N GLY A 209 -1.59 -14.27 10.21
CA GLY A 209 -2.95 -14.51 10.70
C GLY A 209 -3.01 -14.88 12.19
N ASP A 210 -1.92 -14.67 12.93
CA ASP A 210 -1.86 -14.85 14.37
C ASP A 210 -2.53 -13.70 15.12
N LEU A 211 -2.70 -13.85 16.44
CA LEU A 211 -3.17 -12.77 17.31
C LEU A 211 -2.17 -11.61 17.31
N ALA A 212 -2.52 -10.51 16.65
CA ALA A 212 -1.82 -9.25 16.72
C ALA A 212 -2.62 -8.25 17.57
N LEU A 213 -1.94 -7.23 18.10
CA LEU A 213 -2.49 -6.23 18.99
C LEU A 213 -2.73 -4.91 18.26
N HIS A 214 -3.69 -4.10 18.75
CA HIS A 214 -3.77 -2.68 18.42
C HIS A 214 -2.57 -1.96 19.05
N VAL A 215 -1.96 -1.01 18.33
CA VAL A 215 -0.69 -0.38 18.73
C VAL A 215 -0.86 1.12 18.89
N LEU A 216 -0.40 1.65 20.03
CA LEU A 216 -0.25 3.08 20.27
C LEU A 216 1.23 3.44 20.34
N LEU A 217 1.67 4.31 19.42
CA LEU A 217 3.00 4.91 19.46
C LEU A 217 2.88 6.32 20.03
N TYR A 218 3.35 6.56 21.25
CA TYR A 218 3.26 7.90 21.85
C TYR A 218 4.64 8.45 22.23
N GLY A 219 4.77 9.76 22.25
CA GLY A 219 6.02 10.43 22.65
C GLY A 219 6.27 11.74 21.90
N ALA A 220 7.46 12.29 22.05
CA ALA A 220 7.82 13.61 21.54
C ALA A 220 7.60 13.74 20.02
N ARG A 221 7.35 14.97 19.56
CA ARG A 221 7.25 15.27 18.13
C ARG A 221 8.60 15.06 17.44
N GLY A 222 8.55 14.61 16.18
CA GLY A 222 9.76 14.45 15.36
C GLY A 222 10.61 13.22 15.70
N THR A 223 10.16 12.29 16.56
CA THR A 223 10.86 11.04 16.91
C THR A 223 10.69 9.91 15.90
N GLY A 224 9.97 10.13 14.78
CA GLY A 224 9.84 9.13 13.73
C GLY A 224 8.68 8.15 13.88
N LYS A 225 7.72 8.35 14.81
CA LYS A 225 6.57 7.46 15.03
C LYS A 225 5.77 7.16 13.76
N SER A 226 5.30 8.20 13.08
CA SER A 226 4.52 8.08 11.84
C SER A 226 5.36 7.49 10.71
N SER A 227 6.64 7.89 10.62
CA SER A 227 7.59 7.33 9.65
C SER A 227 7.80 5.84 9.87
N LEU A 228 7.84 5.37 11.12
CA LEU A 228 8.02 3.97 11.46
C LEU A 228 6.84 3.12 11.02
N VAL A 229 5.60 3.61 11.19
CA VAL A 229 4.39 2.92 10.69
C VAL A 229 4.39 2.85 9.16
N LYS A 230 4.75 3.96 8.48
CA LYS A 230 4.85 3.99 7.01
C LYS A 230 5.96 3.08 6.49
N ALA A 231 7.09 2.99 7.19
CA ALA A 231 8.20 2.10 6.84
C ALA A 231 7.83 0.60 6.91
N LEU A 232 6.86 0.20 7.75
CA LEU A 232 6.32 -1.16 7.75
C LEU A 232 5.73 -1.52 6.38
N LEU A 233 5.04 -0.59 5.72
CA LEU A 233 4.44 -0.85 4.44
C LEU A 233 5.50 -1.09 3.36
N ARG A 234 6.62 -0.33 3.37
CA ARG A 234 7.74 -0.58 2.47
C ARG A 234 8.35 -1.97 2.69
N ARG A 235 8.49 -2.37 3.95
CA ARG A 235 9.09 -3.65 4.34
C ARG A 235 8.19 -4.85 4.08
N TYR A 236 6.91 -4.75 4.39
CA TYR A 236 5.97 -5.87 4.40
C TYR A 236 4.87 -5.79 3.32
N GLY A 237 4.75 -4.70 2.57
CA GLY A 237 3.83 -4.59 1.44
C GLY A 237 4.01 -5.69 0.40
N PRO A 238 5.27 -6.07 0.02
CA PRO A 238 5.53 -7.22 -0.84
C PRO A 238 5.05 -8.56 -0.27
N GLN A 239 4.89 -8.67 1.06
CA GLN A 239 4.41 -9.86 1.76
C GLN A 239 2.89 -9.86 1.99
N GLY A 240 2.18 -8.85 1.50
CA GLY A 240 0.73 -8.76 1.57
C GLY A 240 0.18 -7.70 2.54
N LEU A 241 1.01 -7.00 3.31
CA LEU A 241 0.55 -5.92 4.19
C LEU A 241 -0.08 -4.80 3.38
N ARG A 242 -1.20 -4.29 3.86
CA ARG A 242 -1.88 -3.10 3.33
C ARG A 242 -2.04 -2.07 4.45
N LEU A 243 -1.97 -0.79 4.10
CA LEU A 243 -2.13 0.30 5.05
C LEU A 243 -3.23 1.24 4.57
N LEU A 244 -4.23 1.46 5.41
CA LEU A 244 -5.26 2.46 5.20
C LEU A 244 -5.02 3.62 6.17
N GLU A 245 -4.64 4.78 5.63
CA GLU A 245 -4.52 6.02 6.39
C GLU A 245 -5.90 6.64 6.60
N LEU A 246 -6.29 6.82 7.87
CA LEU A 246 -7.57 7.39 8.27
C LEU A 246 -7.38 8.80 8.80
N ARG A 247 -8.17 9.73 8.29
CA ARG A 247 -8.37 11.04 8.92
C ARG A 247 -9.32 10.88 10.11
N ARG A 248 -9.31 11.81 11.03
CA ARG A 248 -10.23 11.80 12.18
C ARG A 248 -11.70 11.74 11.74
N THR A 249 -12.07 12.49 10.71
CA THR A 249 -13.42 12.48 10.13
C THR A 249 -13.86 11.09 9.61
N ASP A 250 -12.92 10.29 9.16
CA ASP A 250 -13.20 8.96 8.60
C ASP A 250 -13.59 7.95 9.71
N LEU A 251 -13.24 8.25 10.98
CA LEU A 251 -13.62 7.42 12.13
C LEU A 251 -15.14 7.30 12.30
N MET A 252 -15.91 8.25 11.81
CA MET A 252 -17.38 8.17 11.82
C MET A 252 -17.92 7.06 10.92
N GLN A 253 -17.16 6.63 9.92
CA GLN A 253 -17.51 5.56 8.99
C GLN A 253 -16.76 4.25 9.30
N LEU A 254 -16.22 4.12 10.51
CA LEU A 254 -15.34 3.00 10.89
C LEU A 254 -16.02 1.63 10.68
N SER A 255 -17.31 1.52 10.97
CA SER A 255 -18.06 0.27 10.77
C SER A 255 -18.13 -0.14 9.29
N GLU A 256 -18.33 0.81 8.38
CA GLU A 256 -18.32 0.57 6.93
C GLU A 256 -16.94 0.19 6.43
N ILE A 257 -15.91 0.90 6.91
CA ILE A 257 -14.51 0.63 6.60
C ILE A 257 -14.15 -0.81 7.01
N LEU A 258 -14.47 -1.20 8.24
CA LEU A 258 -14.18 -2.55 8.73
C LEU A 258 -14.92 -3.64 7.95
N ALA A 259 -16.18 -3.39 7.57
CA ALA A 259 -16.97 -4.30 6.75
C ALA A 259 -16.34 -4.50 5.36
N GLU A 260 -15.81 -3.43 4.77
CA GLU A 260 -15.11 -3.50 3.48
C GLU A 260 -13.79 -4.24 3.61
N LEU A 261 -12.94 -3.90 4.60
CA LEU A 261 -11.65 -4.54 4.78
C LEU A 261 -11.75 -6.03 5.15
N ARG A 262 -12.84 -6.44 5.80
CA ARG A 262 -13.13 -7.87 6.06
C ARG A 262 -13.24 -8.68 4.78
N LYS A 263 -13.81 -8.09 3.71
CA LYS A 263 -13.99 -8.75 2.41
C LYS A 263 -12.67 -8.92 1.66
N GLN A 264 -11.69 -8.04 1.93
CA GLN A 264 -10.42 -8.02 1.20
C GLN A 264 -9.49 -9.19 1.56
N GLY A 265 -9.66 -9.83 2.72
CA GLY A 265 -8.91 -11.02 3.12
C GLY A 265 -7.41 -10.81 3.40
N LEU A 266 -6.84 -9.68 3.03
CA LEU A 266 -5.44 -9.32 3.30
C LEU A 266 -5.27 -8.68 4.68
N PRO A 267 -4.06 -8.73 5.27
CA PRO A 267 -3.75 -8.02 6.50
C PRO A 267 -3.69 -6.50 6.27
N PHE A 268 -4.46 -5.76 7.08
CA PHE A 268 -4.54 -4.31 7.05
C PHE A 268 -4.09 -3.68 8.35
N VAL A 269 -3.26 -2.65 8.23
CA VAL A 269 -3.02 -1.67 9.29
C VAL A 269 -3.90 -0.46 9.02
N LEU A 270 -4.85 -0.16 9.93
CA LEU A 270 -5.52 1.12 9.99
C LEU A 270 -4.57 2.11 10.67
N PHE A 271 -4.17 3.14 9.97
CA PHE A 271 -3.22 4.12 10.49
C PHE A 271 -3.92 5.45 10.80
N VAL A 272 -3.88 5.86 12.07
CA VAL A 272 -4.36 7.17 12.51
C VAL A 272 -3.18 7.97 13.05
N ASP A 273 -2.80 9.02 12.33
CA ASP A 273 -1.68 9.88 12.72
C ASP A 273 -2.14 11.02 13.63
N ASP A 274 -1.30 11.37 14.61
CA ASP A 274 -1.51 12.44 15.60
C ASP A 274 -2.88 12.35 16.32
N LEU A 275 -3.20 11.14 16.81
CA LEU A 275 -4.45 10.87 17.51
C LEU A 275 -4.50 11.65 18.82
N SER A 276 -5.49 12.54 18.92
CA SER A 276 -5.81 13.29 20.14
C SER A 276 -7.27 13.68 20.10
N PHE A 277 -7.99 13.56 21.22
CA PHE A 277 -9.40 13.90 21.34
C PHE A 277 -9.63 15.02 22.34
N GLU A 278 -10.68 15.79 22.12
CA GLU A 278 -11.31 16.61 23.14
C GLU A 278 -12.41 15.80 23.85
N ALA A 279 -12.84 16.25 25.02
CA ALA A 279 -13.63 15.43 25.93
C ALA A 279 -14.98 14.91 25.37
N ASP A 280 -15.59 15.62 24.42
CA ASP A 280 -16.96 15.38 23.93
C ASP A 280 -17.00 14.89 22.47
N GLU A 281 -15.86 14.44 21.90
CA GLU A 281 -15.82 14.07 20.49
C GLU A 281 -16.47 12.70 20.22
N THR A 282 -17.37 12.67 19.24
CA THR A 282 -18.09 11.44 18.81
C THR A 282 -17.14 10.39 18.20
N GLU A 283 -16.04 10.85 17.58
CA GLU A 283 -14.99 10.00 17.00
C GLU A 283 -14.32 9.11 18.07
N PHE A 284 -14.19 9.62 19.30
CA PHE A 284 -13.69 8.86 20.44
C PHE A 284 -14.55 7.62 20.73
N LYS A 285 -15.89 7.77 20.68
CA LYS A 285 -16.82 6.67 20.91
C LYS A 285 -16.71 5.58 19.84
N GLN A 286 -16.53 5.95 18.58
CA GLN A 286 -16.34 4.99 17.48
C GLN A 286 -15.03 4.21 17.65
N LEU A 287 -13.96 4.87 18.03
CA LEU A 287 -12.69 4.21 18.28
C LEU A 287 -12.76 3.26 19.49
N LYS A 288 -13.50 3.65 20.52
CA LYS A 288 -13.76 2.80 21.69
C LYS A 288 -14.44 1.48 21.29
N VAL A 289 -15.46 1.56 20.43
CA VAL A 289 -16.16 0.37 19.89
C VAL A 289 -15.19 -0.57 19.17
N LEU A 290 -14.27 -0.04 18.37
CA LEU A 290 -13.24 -0.87 17.68
C LEU A 290 -12.31 -1.58 18.68
N LEU A 291 -11.90 -0.88 19.74
CA LEU A 291 -10.92 -1.40 20.70
C LEU A 291 -11.54 -2.33 21.75
N GLU A 292 -12.80 -2.13 22.12
CA GLU A 292 -13.53 -2.95 23.08
C GLU A 292 -14.16 -4.19 22.45
N GLY A 293 -14.48 -4.13 21.16
CA GLY A 293 -15.35 -5.07 20.47
C GLY A 293 -16.81 -4.78 20.74
N ASP A 294 -17.63 -4.91 19.71
CA ASP A 294 -19.09 -4.93 19.74
C ASP A 294 -19.54 -6.38 19.53
N LEU A 295 -20.85 -6.64 19.47
CA LEU A 295 -21.43 -7.92 19.05
C LEU A 295 -20.83 -8.44 17.72
N VAL A 296 -20.36 -7.54 16.86
CA VAL A 296 -19.58 -7.87 15.66
C VAL A 296 -18.09 -7.79 15.99
N ALA A 297 -17.45 -8.93 16.19
CA ALA A 297 -16.01 -8.98 16.43
C ALA A 297 -15.22 -8.21 15.33
N PRO A 298 -14.19 -7.42 15.70
CA PRO A 298 -13.31 -6.77 14.73
C PRO A 298 -12.75 -7.79 13.73
N PRO A 299 -12.54 -7.41 12.44
CA PRO A 299 -11.97 -8.31 11.48
C PRO A 299 -10.60 -8.84 11.96
N PRO A 300 -10.34 -10.15 11.90
CA PRO A 300 -9.07 -10.71 12.38
C PRO A 300 -7.86 -10.21 11.57
N ASN A 301 -8.08 -9.81 10.33
CA ASN A 301 -7.08 -9.27 9.42
C ASN A 301 -6.83 -7.76 9.57
N VAL A 302 -7.44 -7.06 10.53
CA VAL A 302 -7.32 -5.60 10.68
C VAL A 302 -6.80 -5.24 12.06
N ARG A 303 -5.77 -4.38 12.11
CA ARG A 303 -5.26 -3.80 13.37
C ARG A 303 -5.10 -2.29 13.24
N LEU A 304 -5.41 -1.60 14.33
CA LEU A 304 -5.25 -0.16 14.46
C LEU A 304 -3.85 0.16 14.97
N TYR A 305 -3.12 1.01 14.25
CA TYR A 305 -1.87 1.63 14.70
C TYR A 305 -2.09 3.14 14.75
N ALA A 306 -1.96 3.70 15.94
CA ALA A 306 -2.15 5.13 16.17
C ALA A 306 -0.87 5.77 16.68
N THR A 307 -0.61 7.02 16.26
CA THR A 307 0.44 7.82 16.86
C THR A 307 -0.16 8.92 17.71
N SER A 308 0.54 9.32 18.78
CA SER A 308 0.15 10.47 19.58
C SER A 308 1.38 11.22 20.10
N ASN A 309 1.25 12.53 20.19
CA ASN A 309 2.26 13.37 20.82
C ASN A 309 1.98 13.61 22.32
N ARG A 310 0.91 13.05 22.83
CA ARG A 310 0.45 13.20 24.23
C ARG A 310 0.44 11.84 24.90
N ARG A 311 0.81 11.84 26.20
CA ARG A 311 0.73 10.63 27.04
C ARG A 311 -0.74 10.20 27.22
N HIS A 312 -1.62 11.16 27.40
CA HIS A 312 -3.07 10.94 27.48
C HIS A 312 -3.72 11.38 26.19
N LEU A 313 -4.47 10.49 25.54
CA LEU A 313 -5.11 10.72 24.25
C LEU A 313 -6.21 11.79 24.33
N VAL A 314 -6.78 11.99 25.51
CA VAL A 314 -7.82 13.00 25.78
C VAL A 314 -7.25 14.12 26.63
N ARG A 315 -7.58 15.38 26.31
CA ARG A 315 -7.18 16.55 27.10
C ARG A 315 -7.84 16.50 28.48
N GLU A 316 -7.04 16.60 29.53
CA GLU A 316 -7.50 16.98 30.85
C GLU A 316 -7.43 18.50 30.97
N PHE A 317 -8.54 19.14 31.23
CA PHE A 317 -8.53 20.54 31.67
C PHE A 317 -8.39 20.56 33.20
N PHE A 318 -7.69 21.57 33.74
CA PHE A 318 -7.63 21.77 35.19
C PHE A 318 -9.02 21.94 35.82
N ALA A 319 -9.99 22.40 35.02
CA ALA A 319 -11.41 22.50 35.40
C ALA A 319 -12.12 21.11 35.48
N ASP A 320 -11.57 20.07 34.84
CA ASP A 320 -12.11 18.71 34.89
C ASP A 320 -11.65 17.93 36.16
N ARG A 321 -10.75 18.52 36.94
CA ARG A 321 -10.37 17.95 38.25
C ARG A 321 -11.44 18.33 39.26
N PRO A 322 -12.22 17.35 39.78
CA PRO A 322 -13.26 17.65 40.76
C PRO A 322 -12.62 18.34 41.97
N ASN A 323 -13.21 19.47 42.36
CA ASN A 323 -12.93 20.02 43.67
C ASN A 323 -13.37 18.97 44.73
N PRO A 324 -12.61 18.76 45.80
CA PRO A 324 -13.00 17.81 46.85
C PRO A 324 -14.39 18.06 47.49
N GLN A 325 -15.04 19.18 47.12
CA GLN A 325 -16.34 19.60 47.61
C GLN A 325 -17.50 19.41 46.62
N ASP A 326 -17.20 19.05 45.34
CA ASP A 326 -18.25 18.80 44.35
C ASP A 326 -18.69 17.36 44.40
N GLN A 327 -19.97 17.13 44.73
CA GLN A 327 -20.62 15.83 44.80
C GLN A 327 -20.97 15.21 43.42
N GLU A 328 -20.35 15.67 42.32
CA GLU A 328 -20.62 15.13 40.99
C GLU A 328 -19.79 13.88 40.73
N VAL A 329 -20.39 12.72 40.95
CA VAL A 329 -19.87 11.38 40.59
C VAL A 329 -19.51 11.29 39.11
N HIS A 330 -20.16 12.05 38.26
CA HIS A 330 -19.97 12.04 36.79
C HIS A 330 -18.62 12.57 36.31
N ALA A 331 -17.94 13.44 37.06
CA ALA A 331 -16.63 13.97 36.67
C ALA A 331 -15.51 12.91 36.77
N TRP A 332 -15.60 12.02 37.77
CA TRP A 332 -14.64 10.91 37.95
C TRP A 332 -14.83 9.81 36.90
N ASP A 333 -16.07 9.52 36.51
CA ASP A 333 -16.38 8.52 35.51
C ASP A 333 -15.84 8.94 34.14
N THR A 334 -15.93 10.23 33.79
CA THR A 334 -15.40 10.77 32.55
C THR A 334 -13.87 10.70 32.49
N VAL A 335 -13.17 10.99 33.59
CA VAL A 335 -11.70 10.89 33.65
C VAL A 335 -11.26 9.44 33.57
N GLN A 336 -11.94 8.50 34.24
CA GLN A 336 -11.64 7.07 34.13
C GLN A 336 -11.92 6.52 32.73
N GLU A 337 -12.99 6.94 32.07
CA GLU A 337 -13.28 6.56 30.69
C GLU A 337 -12.19 7.05 29.71
N LYS A 338 -11.67 8.26 29.92
CA LYS A 338 -10.59 8.87 29.13
C LYS A 338 -9.24 8.13 29.30
N LEU A 339 -8.93 7.69 30.50
CA LEU A 339 -7.72 6.89 30.79
C LEU A 339 -7.85 5.47 30.22
N SER A 340 -9.06 4.91 30.22
CA SER A 340 -9.32 3.54 29.80
C SER A 340 -9.07 3.27 28.31
N LEU A 341 -9.10 4.28 27.43
CA LEU A 341 -8.85 4.07 25.99
C LEU A 341 -7.41 3.66 25.71
N GLN A 342 -6.45 4.25 26.45
CA GLN A 342 -5.03 3.91 26.28
C GLN A 342 -4.73 2.47 26.70
N ASP A 343 -5.38 1.99 27.76
CA ASP A 343 -5.21 0.63 28.29
C ASP A 343 -5.77 -0.45 27.35
N ARG A 344 -6.60 -0.04 26.37
CA ARG A 344 -7.18 -0.94 25.36
C ARG A 344 -6.29 -1.18 24.16
N PHE A 345 -5.26 -0.35 23.97
CA PHE A 345 -4.18 -0.68 23.06
C PHE A 345 -3.34 -1.78 23.69
N GLY A 346 -3.39 -2.97 23.15
CA GLY A 346 -2.65 -4.11 23.68
C GLY A 346 -1.14 -3.95 23.65
N LEU A 347 -0.61 -3.03 22.77
CA LEU A 347 0.80 -2.69 22.70
C LEU A 347 0.99 -1.18 22.67
N THR A 348 1.65 -0.66 23.71
CA THR A 348 1.99 0.77 23.79
C THR A 348 3.50 0.96 23.72
N LEU A 349 3.95 1.71 22.71
CA LEU A 349 5.35 2.00 22.44
C LEU A 349 5.69 3.45 22.75
N THR A 350 6.61 3.66 23.67
CA THR A 350 7.02 5.01 24.11
C THR A 350 8.26 5.49 23.35
N PHE A 351 8.20 6.72 22.84
CA PHE A 351 9.28 7.39 22.13
C PHE A 351 9.73 8.63 22.93
N PRO A 352 10.75 8.50 23.79
CA PRO A 352 11.28 9.64 24.54
C PRO A 352 11.83 10.70 23.57
N PRO A 353 11.91 11.98 24.02
CA PRO A 353 12.54 13.02 23.23
C PRO A 353 14.00 12.69 22.98
N PHE A 354 14.55 13.15 21.85
CA PHE A 354 15.95 13.00 21.53
C PHE A 354 16.83 13.79 22.51
N THR A 355 17.87 13.15 22.96
CA THR A 355 19.03 13.85 23.54
C THR A 355 19.87 14.48 22.42
N GLN A 356 20.83 15.32 22.80
CA GLN A 356 21.79 15.85 21.84
C GLN A 356 22.58 14.72 21.13
N ASP A 357 22.95 13.69 21.88
CA ASP A 357 23.72 12.56 21.36
C ASP A 357 22.87 11.73 20.38
N ASP A 358 21.60 11.45 20.69
CA ASP A 358 20.67 10.78 19.77
C ASP A 358 20.52 11.56 18.46
N TYR A 359 20.40 12.88 18.55
CA TYR A 359 20.29 13.75 17.38
C TYR A 359 21.54 13.68 16.50
N LEU A 360 22.72 13.81 17.10
CA LEU A 360 24.00 13.76 16.39
C LEU A 360 24.24 12.38 15.76
N ALA A 361 23.95 11.32 16.49
CA ALA A 361 24.02 9.96 15.97
C ALA A 361 23.07 9.74 14.79
N THR A 362 21.86 10.32 14.85
CA THR A 362 20.89 10.29 13.74
C THR A 362 21.42 11.04 12.52
N VAL A 363 22.03 12.23 12.71
CA VAL A 363 22.64 12.99 11.61
C VAL A 363 23.77 12.19 10.96
N GLU A 364 24.64 11.56 11.76
CA GLU A 364 25.75 10.74 11.24
C GLU A 364 25.24 9.52 10.45
N HIS A 365 24.28 8.81 11.02
CA HIS A 365 23.66 7.65 10.38
C HIS A 365 23.04 8.01 9.02
N LEU A 366 22.24 9.07 8.99
CA LEU A 366 21.60 9.52 7.74
C LEU A 366 22.63 10.06 6.75
N ALA A 367 23.67 10.79 7.20
CA ALA A 367 24.73 11.30 6.33
C ALA A 367 25.50 10.17 5.65
N GLN A 368 25.82 9.11 6.37
CA GLN A 368 26.48 7.92 5.81
C GLN A 368 25.61 7.25 4.76
N ARG A 369 24.34 7.01 5.04
CA ARG A 369 23.39 6.39 4.09
C ARG A 369 23.16 7.25 2.84
N LEU A 370 23.13 8.56 2.98
CA LEU A 370 22.93 9.49 1.87
C LEU A 370 24.22 9.81 1.10
N GLY A 371 25.36 9.22 1.49
CA GLY A 371 26.63 9.37 0.81
C GLY A 371 27.25 10.76 0.91
N PHE A 372 27.11 11.43 2.07
CA PHE A 372 27.75 12.73 2.28
C PHE A 372 29.26 12.57 2.41
N ALA A 373 30.02 13.30 1.56
CA ALA A 373 31.48 13.29 1.56
C ALA A 373 32.13 14.16 2.64
N GLN A 374 31.34 14.96 3.37
CA GLN A 374 31.85 15.86 4.41
C GLN A 374 32.27 15.10 5.66
N SER A 375 33.28 15.62 6.37
CA SER A 375 33.72 15.01 7.63
C SER A 375 32.60 15.07 8.68
N LEU A 376 32.41 13.97 9.41
CA LEU A 376 31.39 13.88 10.46
C LEU A 376 31.55 14.97 11.53
N ALA A 377 32.79 15.37 11.86
CA ALA A 377 33.06 16.44 12.82
C ALA A 377 32.55 17.81 12.36
N ALA A 378 32.68 18.12 11.06
CA ALA A 378 32.16 19.36 10.49
C ALA A 378 30.61 19.33 10.44
N LEU A 379 30.01 18.19 10.09
CA LEU A 379 28.56 18.01 10.11
C LEU A 379 27.97 18.16 11.52
N ARG A 380 28.62 17.57 12.56
CA ARG A 380 28.15 17.66 13.95
C ARG A 380 28.03 19.10 14.42
N ARG A 381 29.10 19.93 14.21
CA ARG A 381 29.09 21.34 14.63
C ARG A 381 27.95 22.12 13.95
N ARG A 382 27.79 21.96 12.66
CA ARG A 382 26.74 22.63 11.87
C ARG A 382 25.34 22.14 12.25
N ALA A 383 25.19 20.85 12.52
CA ALA A 383 23.93 20.25 12.96
C ALA A 383 23.44 20.83 14.29
N LEU A 384 24.36 21.05 15.26
CA LEU A 384 24.01 21.66 16.54
C LEU A 384 23.52 23.10 16.38
N ILE A 385 24.21 23.90 15.55
CA ILE A 385 23.79 25.28 15.25
C ILE A 385 22.40 25.25 14.56
N TRP A 386 22.20 24.36 13.61
CA TRP A 386 20.91 24.19 12.93
C TRP A 386 19.79 23.84 13.91
N ALA A 387 20.02 22.89 14.81
CA ALA A 387 19.01 22.47 15.79
C ALA A 387 18.63 23.59 16.78
N GLN A 388 19.59 24.46 17.16
CA GLN A 388 19.30 25.63 17.98
C GLN A 388 18.44 26.68 17.26
N GLN A 389 18.59 26.81 15.97
CA GLN A 389 17.81 27.74 15.12
C GLN A 389 16.43 27.18 14.77
N GLN A 390 16.21 25.87 14.94
CA GLN A 390 14.96 25.18 14.63
C GLN A 390 14.26 24.73 15.94
N ASN A 391 13.41 23.71 15.83
CA ASN A 391 12.59 23.21 16.94
C ASN A 391 13.32 22.21 17.87
N GLY A 392 14.64 22.28 18.01
CA GLY A 392 15.42 21.42 18.87
C GLY A 392 15.81 20.07 18.25
N PHE A 393 16.18 19.12 19.12
CA PHE A 393 16.70 17.81 18.72
C PHE A 393 15.60 16.86 18.33
N SER A 394 15.57 16.45 17.07
CA SER A 394 14.61 15.45 16.57
C SER A 394 15.09 14.80 15.27
N GLY A 395 14.54 13.64 14.90
CA GLY A 395 14.83 12.98 13.63
C GLY A 395 14.40 13.84 12.42
N ARG A 396 13.29 14.59 12.57
CA ARG A 396 12.84 15.55 11.54
C ARG A 396 13.88 16.67 11.34
N THR A 397 14.38 17.26 12.43
CA THR A 397 15.42 18.31 12.38
C THR A 397 16.72 17.78 11.76
N ALA A 398 17.09 16.52 12.05
CA ALA A 398 18.25 15.87 11.46
C ALA A 398 18.12 15.71 9.94
N ARG A 399 16.95 15.26 9.46
CA ARG A 399 16.68 15.13 8.02
C ARG A 399 16.70 16.48 7.33
N GLN A 400 15.97 17.45 7.86
CA GLN A 400 15.93 18.83 7.33
C GLN A 400 17.32 19.47 7.28
N PHE A 401 18.17 19.24 8.28
CA PHE A 401 19.56 19.70 8.26
C PHE A 401 20.32 19.12 7.06
N LEU A 402 20.27 17.82 6.84
CA LEU A 402 20.98 17.18 5.73
C LEU A 402 20.44 17.62 4.36
N ASP A 403 19.14 17.78 4.24
CA ASP A 403 18.51 18.31 3.03
C ASP A 403 18.97 19.75 2.76
N ALA A 404 19.06 20.60 3.81
CA ALA A 404 19.58 21.95 3.70
C ALA A 404 21.08 21.98 3.35
N VAL A 405 21.89 21.06 3.88
CA VAL A 405 23.30 20.91 3.51
C VAL A 405 23.44 20.54 2.02
N ARG A 406 22.62 19.61 1.53
CA ARG A 406 22.59 19.20 0.12
C ARG A 406 22.17 20.34 -0.80
N ALA A 407 21.22 21.15 -0.37
CA ALA A 407 20.75 22.35 -1.09
C ALA A 407 21.71 23.55 -0.99
N GLY A 408 22.81 23.44 -0.21
CA GLY A 408 23.75 24.56 0.02
C GLY A 408 23.22 25.68 0.92
N LEU A 409 22.08 25.45 1.60
CA LEU A 409 21.41 26.44 2.47
C LEU A 409 21.99 26.48 3.89
N ALA A 410 22.47 25.36 4.39
CA ALA A 410 23.14 25.30 5.69
C ALA A 410 24.65 25.58 5.53
N LYS A 411 25.03 26.79 5.10
CA LYS A 411 26.44 27.22 5.06
C LYS A 411 26.93 27.44 6.50
N GLY A 412 28.01 26.75 6.88
CA GLY A 412 28.76 27.14 8.08
C GLY A 412 29.44 28.48 7.80
N ASN A 413 29.37 29.42 8.72
CA ASN A 413 30.38 30.47 8.77
C ASN A 413 31.72 29.77 9.05
N GLU A 414 32.65 29.89 8.09
CA GLU A 414 34.04 29.51 8.26
C GLU A 414 34.65 30.21 9.48
#